data_45f550c12732e7c4087297a9d2938d06
#
_entry.id   45f550c12732e7c4087297a9d2938d06
#
_cell.length_a   1.000
_cell.length_b   1.000
_cell.length_c   1.000
_cell.angle_alpha   90.00
_cell.angle_beta   90.00
_cell.angle_gamma   90.00
#
_symmetry.space_group_name_H-M   'P 1'
#
loop_
_entity.id
_entity.type
_entity.pdbx_description
1 polymer ?
#
loop_
_entity_poly.entity_id
_entity_poly.type
_entity_poly.pdbx_seq_one_letter_code
_entity_poly.pdbx_strand_id
1 'polypeptide(L)'
;MENPTFTFIFLPLLILIIYWVTNTIRNKLAKPNHTKNVQTPGKFDHFLLKLLTFIAILSAIFMIIGLFIRETEMTIAFLVLTLVFLGIVWFLKSKYDISYQEDSESFLLKTKKKEVQVFYKDIIDWQPGFNEIKILDETKPNNEYIRVNIAMLSPKILLRKIVEMTFEGKFYRAEDDYSEDPTRQYEIVNFLTSNNYGDLVEDYVDQIEK
;
A
#
# COMPACT_ATOMS: atom_id res chain seq x y z
N MET A 1 -32.05 13.44 26.98
CA MET A 1 -31.35 12.17 27.25
C MET A 1 -30.80 11.68 25.93
N GLU A 2 -29.59 12.06 25.60
CA GLU A 2 -28.93 11.57 24.38
C GLU A 2 -28.37 10.18 24.67
N ASN A 3 -28.70 9.23 23.80
CA ASN A 3 -28.28 7.83 23.95
C ASN A 3 -26.77 7.71 23.70
N PRO A 4 -25.94 7.49 24.72
CA PRO A 4 -24.49 7.36 24.56
C PRO A 4 -24.10 6.19 23.64
N THR A 5 -24.99 5.22 23.47
CA THR A 5 -24.84 4.09 22.53
C THR A 5 -24.75 4.52 21.06
N PHE A 6 -25.38 5.63 20.66
CA PHE A 6 -25.37 6.11 19.28
C PHE A 6 -23.97 6.61 18.88
N THR A 7 -23.29 7.33 19.76
CA THR A 7 -21.95 7.89 19.48
C THR A 7 -20.89 6.80 19.41
N PHE A 8 -20.98 5.78 20.26
CA PHE A 8 -20.02 4.66 20.29
C PHE A 8 -20.11 3.75 19.07
N ILE A 9 -21.28 3.62 18.44
CA ILE A 9 -21.47 2.78 17.24
C ILE A 9 -21.23 3.61 15.96
N PHE A 10 -21.67 4.87 15.95
CA PHE A 10 -21.63 5.70 14.76
C PHE A 10 -20.20 6.12 14.36
N LEU A 11 -19.33 6.39 15.33
CA LEU A 11 -17.96 6.83 15.06
C LEU A 11 -17.09 5.73 14.40
N PRO A 12 -17.06 4.47 14.88
CA PRO A 12 -16.36 3.39 14.21
C PRO A 12 -16.92 3.07 12.82
N LEU A 13 -18.25 3.13 12.67
CA LEU A 13 -18.90 2.90 11.38
C LEU A 13 -18.54 4.00 10.36
N LEU A 14 -18.49 5.25 10.77
CA LEU A 14 -18.07 6.38 9.94
C LEU A 14 -16.60 6.21 9.50
N ILE A 15 -15.72 5.82 10.41
CA ILE A 15 -14.31 5.56 10.10
C ILE A 15 -14.17 4.40 9.08
N LEU A 16 -14.94 3.33 9.25
CA LEU A 16 -14.97 2.21 8.32
C LEU A 16 -15.48 2.63 6.93
N ILE A 17 -16.53 3.43 6.87
CA ILE A 17 -17.07 3.96 5.60
C ILE A 17 -16.05 4.86 4.92
N ILE A 18 -15.43 5.78 5.65
CA ILE A 18 -14.37 6.65 5.11
C ILE A 18 -13.19 5.83 4.60
N TYR A 19 -12.77 4.83 5.35
CA TYR A 19 -11.69 3.92 4.93
C TYR A 19 -12.07 3.14 3.66
N TRP A 20 -13.27 2.58 3.61
CA TRP A 20 -13.76 1.83 2.45
C TRP A 20 -13.89 2.71 1.21
N VAL A 21 -14.50 3.89 1.34
CA VAL A 21 -14.66 4.87 0.26
C VAL A 21 -13.30 5.36 -0.25
N THR A 22 -12.40 5.72 0.65
CA THR A 22 -11.06 6.19 0.27
C THR A 22 -10.24 5.10 -0.41
N ASN A 23 -10.34 3.85 0.06
CA ASN A 23 -9.65 2.72 -0.57
C ASN A 23 -10.21 2.41 -1.97
N THR A 24 -11.54 2.45 -2.12
CA THR A 24 -12.22 2.21 -3.41
C THR A 24 -11.90 3.31 -4.42
N ILE A 25 -11.95 4.58 -4.00
CA ILE A 25 -11.60 5.72 -4.84
C ILE A 25 -10.12 5.70 -5.22
N ARG A 26 -9.25 5.36 -4.26
CA ARG A 26 -7.82 5.24 -4.49
C ARG A 26 -7.50 4.17 -5.52
N ASN A 27 -8.06 2.98 -5.40
CA ASN A 27 -7.82 1.88 -6.36
C ASN A 27 -8.26 2.23 -7.79
N LYS A 28 -9.26 3.12 -7.94
CA LYS A 28 -9.76 3.55 -9.26
C LYS A 28 -9.05 4.77 -9.83
N LEU A 29 -8.60 5.71 -8.99
CA LEU A 29 -8.14 7.04 -9.42
C LEU A 29 -6.67 7.33 -9.08
N ALA A 30 -6.07 6.61 -8.14
CA ALA A 30 -4.69 6.83 -7.77
C ALA A 30 -3.76 6.23 -8.83
N LYS A 31 -3.29 7.08 -9.73
CA LYS A 31 -2.19 6.75 -10.64
C LYS A 31 -0.90 7.32 -10.04
N PRO A 32 0.19 6.55 -9.98
CA PRO A 32 1.46 7.07 -9.53
C PRO A 32 1.91 8.24 -10.40
N ASN A 33 2.58 9.20 -9.80
CA ASN A 33 3.14 10.32 -10.53
C ASN A 33 4.51 9.90 -11.10
N HIS A 34 4.65 9.95 -12.41
CA HIS A 34 5.91 9.61 -13.09
C HIS A 34 6.66 10.90 -13.43
N THR A 35 7.84 11.06 -12.82
CA THR A 35 8.74 12.17 -13.14
C THR A 35 10.13 11.57 -13.42
N LYS A 36 10.60 11.61 -14.68
CA LYS A 36 11.93 11.12 -15.09
C LYS A 36 12.22 9.68 -14.61
N ASN A 37 11.35 8.73 -14.89
CA ASN A 37 11.41 7.33 -14.44
C ASN A 37 11.30 7.10 -12.93
N VAL A 38 11.05 8.15 -12.14
CA VAL A 38 10.81 8.05 -10.71
C VAL A 38 9.31 8.10 -10.46
N GLN A 39 8.81 7.10 -9.76
CA GLN A 39 7.42 7.01 -9.34
C GLN A 39 7.30 7.50 -7.89
N THR A 40 6.29 8.30 -7.64
CA THR A 40 5.92 8.78 -6.30
C THR A 40 4.42 8.60 -6.11
N PRO A 41 3.90 8.65 -4.89
CA PRO A 41 2.47 8.63 -4.63
C PRO A 41 1.72 9.64 -5.49
N GLY A 42 0.54 9.25 -5.96
CA GLY A 42 -0.24 10.03 -6.90
C GLY A 42 -0.73 11.37 -6.37
N LYS A 43 -1.15 12.25 -7.26
CA LYS A 43 -1.75 13.56 -6.88
C LYS A 43 -2.95 13.40 -5.96
N PHE A 44 -3.69 12.30 -6.11
CA PHE A 44 -4.83 11.98 -5.27
C PHE A 44 -4.40 11.71 -3.81
N ASP A 45 -3.31 10.99 -3.59
CA ASP A 45 -2.78 10.72 -2.24
C ASP A 45 -2.37 12.03 -1.53
N HIS A 46 -1.73 12.93 -2.26
CA HIS A 46 -1.40 14.26 -1.74
C HIS A 46 -2.63 15.14 -1.48
N PHE A 47 -3.65 15.05 -2.34
CA PHE A 47 -4.92 15.74 -2.11
C PHE A 47 -5.63 15.21 -0.86
N LEU A 48 -5.70 13.88 -0.71
CA LEU A 48 -6.29 13.24 0.46
C LEU A 48 -5.59 13.68 1.76
N LEU A 49 -4.25 13.71 1.76
CA LEU A 49 -3.48 14.17 2.91
C LEU A 49 -3.81 15.63 3.27
N LYS A 50 -3.90 16.53 2.27
CA LYS A 50 -4.28 17.94 2.49
C LYS A 50 -5.70 18.06 3.03
N LEU A 51 -6.65 17.29 2.48
CA LEU A 51 -8.04 17.28 2.94
C LEU A 51 -8.16 16.84 4.40
N LEU A 52 -7.50 15.75 4.78
CA LEU A 52 -7.50 15.26 6.16
C LEU A 52 -6.83 16.25 7.12
N THR A 53 -5.76 16.91 6.68
CA THR A 53 -5.11 17.97 7.46
C THR A 53 -6.07 19.16 7.65
N PHE A 54 -6.80 19.54 6.63
CA PHE A 54 -7.79 20.61 6.71
C PHE A 54 -8.92 20.27 7.70
N ILE A 55 -9.42 19.01 7.67
CA ILE A 55 -10.45 18.55 8.61
C ILE A 55 -9.91 18.55 10.05
N ALA A 56 -8.65 18.14 10.28
CA ALA A 56 -8.03 18.20 11.58
C ALA A 56 -7.93 19.63 12.12
N ILE A 57 -7.55 20.59 11.28
CA ILE A 57 -7.49 22.03 11.64
C ILE A 57 -8.89 22.55 11.98
N LEU A 58 -9.89 22.25 11.15
CA LEU A 58 -11.26 22.67 11.36
C LEU A 58 -11.82 22.11 12.68
N SER A 59 -11.56 20.83 12.95
CA SER A 59 -11.92 20.18 14.21
C SER A 59 -11.26 20.85 15.43
N ALA A 60 -9.98 21.24 15.32
CA ALA A 60 -9.28 21.97 16.37
C ALA A 60 -9.90 23.36 16.63
N ILE A 61 -10.34 24.06 15.58
CA ILE A 61 -11.04 25.35 15.71
C ILE A 61 -12.35 25.16 16.49
N PHE A 62 -13.16 24.14 16.14
CA PHE A 62 -14.40 23.88 16.88
C PHE A 62 -14.15 23.45 18.33
N MET A 63 -13.07 22.73 18.62
CA MET A 63 -12.65 22.44 19.99
C MET A 63 -12.38 23.74 20.77
N ILE A 64 -11.66 24.71 20.18
CA ILE A 64 -11.36 25.99 20.81
C ILE A 64 -12.66 26.79 21.06
N ILE A 65 -13.58 26.81 20.09
CA ILE A 65 -14.88 27.46 20.24
C ILE A 65 -15.64 26.84 21.42
N GLY A 66 -15.69 25.50 21.52
CA GLY A 66 -16.32 24.79 22.64
C GLY A 66 -15.75 25.20 23.99
N LEU A 67 -14.43 25.42 24.09
CA LEU A 67 -13.79 25.95 25.30
C LEU A 67 -14.28 27.37 25.66
N PHE A 68 -14.41 28.26 24.67
CA PHE A 68 -14.88 29.64 24.90
C PHE A 68 -16.33 29.73 25.34
N ILE A 69 -17.21 28.91 24.78
CA ILE A 69 -18.63 28.85 25.15
C ILE A 69 -18.89 27.96 26.38
N ARG A 70 -17.84 27.33 26.93
CA ARG A 70 -17.89 26.42 28.08
C ARG A 70 -18.76 25.17 27.88
N GLU A 71 -18.88 24.71 26.64
CA GLU A 71 -19.57 23.49 26.28
C GLU A 71 -18.59 22.30 26.34
N THR A 72 -18.58 21.61 27.48
CA THR A 72 -17.60 20.55 27.76
C THR A 72 -17.75 19.37 26.81
N GLU A 73 -18.98 18.94 26.49
CA GLU A 73 -19.25 17.81 25.61
C GLU A 73 -18.73 18.06 24.19
N MET A 74 -19.02 19.26 23.65
CA MET A 74 -18.51 19.68 22.36
C MET A 74 -16.98 19.72 22.33
N THR A 75 -16.37 20.27 23.38
CA THR A 75 -14.90 20.35 23.50
C THR A 75 -14.25 18.98 23.47
N ILE A 76 -14.76 18.02 24.27
CA ILE A 76 -14.23 16.66 24.34
C ILE A 76 -14.41 15.94 22.99
N ALA A 77 -15.59 16.05 22.37
CA ALA A 77 -15.86 15.42 21.08
C ALA A 77 -14.89 15.90 19.99
N PHE A 78 -14.68 17.21 19.86
CA PHE A 78 -13.76 17.77 18.87
C PHE A 78 -12.28 17.54 19.23
N LEU A 79 -11.92 17.44 20.50
CA LEU A 79 -10.58 17.03 20.92
C LEU A 79 -10.25 15.61 20.42
N VAL A 80 -11.15 14.65 20.69
CA VAL A 80 -10.98 13.27 20.25
C VAL A 80 -10.89 13.22 18.71
N LEU A 81 -11.78 13.91 18.00
CA LEU A 81 -11.79 13.97 16.56
C LEU A 81 -10.48 14.54 15.99
N THR A 82 -9.97 15.60 16.58
CA THR A 82 -8.68 16.22 16.20
C THR A 82 -7.53 15.25 16.36
N LEU A 83 -7.45 14.55 17.49
CA LEU A 83 -6.39 13.57 17.76
C LEU A 83 -6.45 12.39 16.77
N VAL A 84 -7.65 11.91 16.45
CA VAL A 84 -7.84 10.84 15.46
C VAL A 84 -7.34 11.28 14.07
N PHE A 85 -7.76 12.46 13.60
CA PHE A 85 -7.32 12.94 12.29
C PHE A 85 -5.83 13.23 12.24
N LEU A 86 -5.24 13.81 13.30
CA LEU A 86 -3.79 14.02 13.36
C LEU A 86 -3.03 12.69 13.34
N GLY A 87 -3.52 11.67 14.03
CA GLY A 87 -2.95 10.32 14.00
C GLY A 87 -2.99 9.72 12.59
N ILE A 88 -4.13 9.84 11.88
CA ILE A 88 -4.27 9.38 10.49
C ILE A 88 -3.33 10.15 9.57
N VAL A 89 -3.27 11.48 9.66
CA VAL A 89 -2.37 12.32 8.85
C VAL A 89 -0.91 11.92 9.07
N TRP A 90 -0.50 11.75 10.31
CA TRP A 90 0.88 11.32 10.65
C TRP A 90 1.21 9.95 10.04
N PHE A 91 0.30 8.99 10.18
CA PHE A 91 0.44 7.65 9.61
C PHE A 91 0.54 7.68 8.07
N LEU A 92 -0.37 8.40 7.40
CA LEU A 92 -0.37 8.52 5.94
C LEU A 92 0.88 9.25 5.44
N LYS A 93 1.28 10.34 6.09
CA LYS A 93 2.50 11.06 5.73
C LYS A 93 3.73 10.17 5.77
N SER A 94 3.83 9.30 6.77
CA SER A 94 4.95 8.35 6.86
C SER A 94 4.96 7.30 5.74
N LYS A 95 3.80 6.99 5.18
CA LYS A 95 3.63 6.05 4.04
C LYS A 95 3.84 6.71 2.68
N TYR A 96 3.56 8.01 2.56
CA TYR A 96 3.65 8.74 1.28
C TYR A 96 5.05 9.31 0.99
N ASP A 97 5.95 9.26 1.96
CA ASP A 97 7.35 9.67 1.78
C ASP A 97 8.17 8.51 1.19
N ILE A 98 7.76 8.11 -0.02
CA ILE A 98 8.33 6.99 -0.77
C ILE A 98 8.55 7.40 -2.22
N SER A 99 9.68 6.99 -2.79
CA SER A 99 9.92 7.04 -4.23
C SER A 99 10.44 5.71 -4.73
N TYR A 100 10.07 5.37 -5.95
CA TYR A 100 10.40 4.12 -6.59
C TYR A 100 10.89 4.40 -8.00
N GLN A 101 11.98 3.76 -8.38
CA GLN A 101 12.53 3.81 -9.72
C GLN A 101 12.88 2.39 -10.13
N GLU A 102 12.57 2.02 -11.37
CA GLU A 102 12.92 0.73 -11.93
C GLU A 102 13.58 0.88 -13.30
N ASP A 103 14.47 -0.01 -13.60
CA ASP A 103 15.10 -0.19 -14.91
C ASP A 103 15.06 -1.67 -15.33
N SER A 104 15.81 -2.03 -16.38
CA SER A 104 15.86 -3.42 -16.89
C SER A 104 16.57 -4.40 -15.96
N GLU A 105 17.40 -3.95 -15.03
CA GLU A 105 18.27 -4.79 -14.21
C GLU A 105 17.97 -4.73 -12.72
N SER A 106 17.40 -3.60 -12.25
CA SER A 106 17.21 -3.34 -10.83
C SER A 106 16.02 -2.43 -10.58
N PHE A 107 15.64 -2.34 -9.30
CA PHE A 107 14.80 -1.26 -8.81
C PHE A 107 15.42 -0.58 -7.59
N LEU A 108 15.11 0.69 -7.43
CA LEU A 108 15.51 1.54 -6.31
C LEU A 108 14.27 1.97 -5.54
N LEU A 109 14.18 1.58 -4.28
CA LEU A 109 13.12 1.97 -3.36
C LEU A 109 13.72 2.91 -2.30
N LYS A 110 13.27 4.15 -2.31
CA LYS A 110 13.67 5.15 -1.34
C LYS A 110 12.51 5.50 -0.43
N THR A 111 12.73 5.36 0.85
CA THR A 111 11.81 5.77 1.90
C THR A 111 12.49 6.81 2.79
N LYS A 112 11.74 7.47 3.68
CA LYS A 112 12.32 8.42 4.64
C LYS A 112 13.47 7.85 5.49
N LYS A 113 13.45 6.53 5.74
CA LYS A 113 14.40 5.88 6.66
C LYS A 113 15.55 5.18 5.96
N LYS A 114 15.31 4.64 4.77
CA LYS A 114 16.32 3.86 4.04
C LYS A 114 16.12 3.98 2.53
N GLU A 115 17.22 3.82 1.83
CA GLU A 115 17.28 3.67 0.38
C GLU A 115 17.81 2.26 0.10
N VAL A 116 17.07 1.52 -0.75
CA VAL A 116 17.37 0.11 -1.03
C VAL A 116 17.35 -0.09 -2.53
N GLN A 117 18.48 -0.52 -3.09
CA GLN A 117 18.57 -1.00 -4.46
C GLN A 117 18.55 -2.53 -4.44
N VAL A 118 17.80 -3.13 -5.36
CA VAL A 118 17.67 -4.58 -5.54
C VAL A 118 17.87 -4.89 -7.01
N PHE A 119 18.82 -5.78 -7.31
CA PHE A 119 18.98 -6.33 -8.65
C PHE A 119 18.06 -7.54 -8.82
N TYR A 120 17.38 -7.65 -9.96
CA TYR A 120 16.43 -8.75 -10.19
C TYR A 120 17.10 -10.14 -10.13
N LYS A 121 18.36 -10.23 -10.53
CA LYS A 121 19.14 -11.49 -10.44
C LYS A 121 19.34 -11.99 -9.01
N ASP A 122 19.38 -11.09 -8.03
CA ASP A 122 19.66 -11.37 -6.62
C ASP A 122 18.37 -11.67 -5.81
N ILE A 123 17.20 -11.62 -6.47
CA ILE A 123 15.93 -11.99 -5.84
C ILE A 123 15.87 -13.51 -5.72
N ILE A 124 15.72 -14.02 -4.49
CA ILE A 124 15.65 -15.44 -4.17
C ILE A 124 14.26 -15.93 -3.77
N ASP A 125 13.37 -15.02 -3.35
CA ASP A 125 11.97 -15.35 -3.05
C ASP A 125 11.09 -14.13 -3.12
N TRP A 126 9.79 -14.34 -3.28
CA TRP A 126 8.77 -13.31 -3.18
C TRP A 126 7.53 -13.84 -2.46
N GLN A 127 6.73 -12.94 -1.90
CA GLN A 127 5.47 -13.29 -1.23
C GLN A 127 4.41 -12.23 -1.55
N PRO A 128 3.16 -12.65 -1.81
CA PRO A 128 2.05 -11.72 -1.97
C PRO A 128 1.66 -11.11 -0.63
N GLY A 129 1.26 -9.83 -0.67
CA GLY A 129 0.62 -9.15 0.44
C GLY A 129 -0.67 -8.48 -0.03
N PHE A 130 -1.39 -7.80 0.86
CA PHE A 130 -2.71 -7.25 0.52
C PHE A 130 -2.69 -6.20 -0.61
N ASN A 131 -1.71 -5.32 -0.69
CA ASN A 131 -1.47 -4.33 -1.76
C ASN A 131 0.03 -4.14 -1.94
N GLU A 132 0.80 -5.15 -1.65
CA GLU A 132 2.25 -5.12 -1.70
C GLU A 132 2.80 -6.46 -2.17
N ILE A 133 3.94 -6.41 -2.81
CA ILE A 133 4.78 -7.59 -3.02
C ILE A 133 5.99 -7.49 -2.09
N LYS A 134 6.31 -8.59 -1.43
CA LYS A 134 7.47 -8.73 -0.55
C LYS A 134 8.55 -9.47 -1.31
N ILE A 135 9.74 -8.92 -1.35
CA ILE A 135 10.90 -9.43 -2.10
C ILE A 135 11.98 -9.80 -1.12
N LEU A 136 12.53 -10.99 -1.23
CA LEU A 136 13.70 -11.43 -0.51
C LEU A 136 14.91 -11.33 -1.43
N ASP A 137 15.92 -10.57 -1.01
CA ASP A 137 17.16 -10.31 -1.75
C ASP A 137 18.31 -10.98 -1.00
N GLU A 138 19.04 -11.86 -1.68
CA GLU A 138 20.17 -12.61 -1.14
C GLU A 138 21.27 -11.71 -0.57
N THR A 139 21.43 -10.51 -1.12
CA THR A 139 22.48 -9.56 -0.70
C THR A 139 22.17 -8.82 0.59
N LYS A 140 20.93 -8.93 1.09
CA LYS A 140 20.50 -8.20 2.29
C LYS A 140 20.70 -9.04 3.56
N PRO A 141 21.23 -8.42 4.63
CA PRO A 141 21.39 -9.10 5.90
C PRO A 141 20.04 -9.50 6.52
N ASN A 142 20.04 -10.59 7.28
CA ASN A 142 18.92 -11.04 8.11
C ASN A 142 17.66 -11.52 7.38
N ASN A 143 17.71 -11.87 6.11
CA ASN A 143 16.54 -12.31 5.34
C ASN A 143 15.32 -11.37 5.49
N GLU A 144 15.58 -10.05 5.52
CA GLU A 144 14.51 -9.05 5.66
C GLU A 144 13.81 -8.84 4.31
N TYR A 145 12.49 -9.08 4.28
CA TYR A 145 11.69 -8.81 3.10
C TYR A 145 11.57 -7.30 2.81
N ILE A 146 11.88 -6.93 1.57
CA ILE A 146 11.66 -5.60 1.03
C ILE A 146 10.22 -5.53 0.53
N ARG A 147 9.45 -4.57 1.03
CA ARG A 147 8.02 -4.41 0.70
C ARG A 147 7.84 -3.32 -0.35
N VAL A 148 7.30 -3.69 -1.49
CA VAL A 148 6.95 -2.76 -2.58
C VAL A 148 5.44 -2.65 -2.67
N ASN A 149 4.89 -1.46 -2.40
CA ASN A 149 3.45 -1.21 -2.46
C ASN A 149 3.01 -1.04 -3.91
N ILE A 150 2.29 -2.03 -4.45
CA ILE A 150 1.85 -2.05 -5.84
C ILE A 150 0.61 -1.18 -6.11
N ALA A 151 -0.14 -0.81 -5.07
CA ALA A 151 -1.30 0.07 -5.22
C ALA A 151 -0.92 1.57 -5.27
N MET A 152 0.24 1.94 -4.69
CA MET A 152 0.75 3.33 -4.70
C MET A 152 1.76 3.56 -5.82
N LEU A 153 2.49 2.52 -6.17
CA LEU A 153 3.54 2.49 -7.17
C LEU A 153 3.06 1.56 -8.29
N SER A 154 3.59 1.70 -9.47
CA SER A 154 3.26 0.82 -10.60
C SER A 154 4.52 0.07 -11.04
N PRO A 155 4.99 -0.93 -10.27
CA PRO A 155 6.26 -1.60 -10.47
C PRO A 155 6.16 -2.66 -11.58
N LYS A 156 5.82 -2.24 -12.80
CA LYS A 156 5.53 -3.16 -13.91
C LYS A 156 6.72 -4.00 -14.34
N ILE A 157 7.95 -3.44 -14.33
CA ILE A 157 9.15 -4.19 -14.72
C ILE A 157 9.46 -5.24 -13.65
N LEU A 158 9.43 -4.84 -12.36
CA LEU A 158 9.60 -5.79 -11.26
C LEU A 158 8.60 -6.94 -11.34
N LEU A 159 7.29 -6.62 -11.48
CA LEU A 159 6.25 -7.65 -11.51
C LEU A 159 6.43 -8.60 -12.70
N ARG A 160 6.77 -8.07 -13.88
CA ARG A 160 7.07 -8.89 -15.06
C ARG A 160 8.28 -9.79 -14.81
N LYS A 161 9.34 -9.28 -14.19
CA LYS A 161 10.53 -10.09 -13.85
C LYS A 161 10.20 -11.20 -12.84
N ILE A 162 9.35 -10.92 -11.86
CA ILE A 162 8.87 -11.96 -10.92
C ILE A 162 8.08 -13.04 -11.66
N VAL A 163 7.20 -12.67 -12.60
CA VAL A 163 6.46 -13.64 -13.42
C VAL A 163 7.43 -14.50 -14.22
N GLU A 164 8.33 -13.88 -15.01
CA GLU A 164 9.34 -14.60 -15.80
C GLU A 164 10.10 -15.60 -14.94
N MET A 165 10.69 -15.17 -13.83
CA MET A 165 11.46 -16.01 -12.92
C MET A 165 10.63 -17.11 -12.24
N THR A 166 9.33 -16.83 -11.94
CA THR A 166 8.42 -17.84 -11.36
C THR A 166 8.15 -18.96 -12.37
N PHE A 167 7.87 -18.60 -13.63
CA PHE A 167 7.62 -19.58 -14.69
C PHE A 167 8.88 -20.31 -15.16
N GLU A 168 10.07 -19.71 -14.98
CA GLU A 168 11.37 -20.34 -15.18
C GLU A 168 11.75 -21.30 -14.01
N GLY A 169 10.95 -21.38 -12.96
CA GLY A 169 11.19 -22.27 -11.82
C GLY A 169 12.24 -21.75 -10.81
N LYS A 170 12.61 -20.48 -10.85
CA LYS A 170 13.64 -19.91 -9.95
C LYS A 170 13.22 -19.91 -8.47
N PHE A 171 11.92 -19.87 -8.17
CA PHE A 171 11.39 -19.73 -6.80
C PHE A 171 10.81 -21.01 -6.22
N TYR A 172 11.25 -22.18 -6.71
CA TYR A 172 10.90 -23.45 -6.07
C TYR A 172 11.56 -23.55 -4.69
N ARG A 173 10.78 -23.90 -3.69
CA ARG A 173 11.31 -24.19 -2.36
C ARG A 173 11.89 -25.59 -2.35
N ALA A 174 13.04 -25.77 -1.71
CA ALA A 174 13.69 -27.09 -1.58
C ALA A 174 12.84 -28.12 -0.80
N GLU A 175 11.80 -27.67 -0.10
CA GLU A 175 10.82 -28.48 0.62
C GLU A 175 9.72 -29.03 -0.31
N ASP A 176 9.50 -28.39 -1.46
CA ASP A 176 8.56 -28.82 -2.47
C ASP A 176 9.31 -29.83 -3.36
N ASP A 177 9.23 -31.11 -3.01
CA ASP A 177 9.89 -32.24 -3.69
C ASP A 177 9.37 -32.46 -5.14
N TYR A 178 8.63 -31.49 -5.65
CA TYR A 178 7.98 -31.50 -6.95
C TYR A 178 8.39 -30.33 -7.81
N SER A 179 9.36 -30.55 -8.68
CA SER A 179 9.70 -29.63 -9.80
C SER A 179 8.52 -29.37 -10.77
N GLU A 180 7.37 -29.99 -10.52
CA GLU A 180 6.15 -29.92 -11.33
C GLU A 180 4.96 -29.29 -10.58
N ASP A 181 5.13 -28.80 -9.33
CA ASP A 181 4.03 -28.16 -8.61
C ASP A 181 3.79 -26.72 -9.11
N PRO A 182 2.68 -26.45 -9.82
CA PRO A 182 2.36 -25.13 -10.36
C PRO A 182 1.87 -24.14 -9.28
N THR A 183 1.95 -24.47 -7.99
CA THR A 183 1.41 -23.64 -6.90
C THR A 183 1.94 -22.20 -6.95
N ARG A 184 3.23 -22.00 -7.19
CA ARG A 184 3.82 -20.66 -7.30
C ARG A 184 3.34 -19.90 -8.53
N GLN A 185 3.12 -20.58 -9.65
CA GLN A 185 2.55 -19.97 -10.86
C GLN A 185 1.10 -19.57 -10.62
N TYR A 186 0.28 -20.41 -9.99
CA TYR A 186 -1.08 -20.03 -9.60
C TYR A 186 -1.10 -18.86 -8.63
N GLU A 187 -0.18 -18.83 -7.67
CA GLU A 187 -0.08 -17.74 -6.68
C GLU A 187 0.19 -16.40 -7.35
N ILE A 188 1.17 -16.33 -8.28
CA ILE A 188 1.49 -15.08 -8.97
C ILE A 188 0.36 -14.63 -9.90
N VAL A 189 -0.28 -15.56 -10.63
CA VAL A 189 -1.42 -15.25 -11.51
C VAL A 189 -2.58 -14.68 -10.71
N ASN A 190 -2.98 -15.36 -9.63
CA ASN A 190 -4.06 -14.89 -8.76
C ASN A 190 -3.75 -13.54 -8.12
N PHE A 191 -2.51 -13.36 -7.65
CA PHE A 191 -2.08 -12.11 -7.04
C PHE A 191 -2.15 -10.95 -8.03
N LEU A 192 -1.60 -11.11 -9.24
CA LEU A 192 -1.58 -10.06 -10.26
C LEU A 192 -2.98 -9.74 -10.80
N THR A 193 -3.77 -10.75 -11.07
CA THR A 193 -5.15 -10.57 -11.55
C THR A 193 -6.01 -9.82 -10.52
N SER A 194 -5.90 -10.20 -9.25
CA SER A 194 -6.61 -9.54 -8.15
C SER A 194 -6.19 -8.08 -7.92
N ASN A 195 -5.00 -7.69 -8.38
CA ASN A 195 -4.44 -6.35 -8.23
C ASN A 195 -4.45 -5.52 -9.53
N ASN A 196 -5.20 -5.92 -10.55
CA ASN A 196 -5.33 -5.26 -11.87
C ASN A 196 -4.02 -5.24 -12.70
N TYR A 197 -3.21 -6.28 -12.56
CA TYR A 197 -2.00 -6.53 -13.36
C TYR A 197 -2.12 -7.84 -14.17
N GLY A 198 -3.34 -8.28 -14.46
CA GLY A 198 -3.60 -9.50 -15.25
C GLY A 198 -2.95 -9.48 -16.63
N ASP A 199 -2.79 -8.28 -17.21
CA ASP A 199 -2.08 -8.04 -18.47
C ASP A 199 -0.62 -8.59 -18.48
N LEU A 200 -0.01 -8.75 -17.32
CA LEU A 200 1.37 -9.25 -17.21
C LEU A 200 1.47 -10.78 -17.23
N VAL A 201 0.35 -11.48 -17.10
CA VAL A 201 0.31 -12.95 -17.02
C VAL A 201 -0.51 -13.61 -18.13
N GLU A 202 -1.12 -12.85 -19.02
CA GLU A 202 -1.96 -13.37 -20.12
C GLU A 202 -1.22 -14.43 -20.95
N ASP A 203 0.05 -14.19 -21.31
CA ASP A 203 0.85 -15.10 -22.13
C ASP A 203 1.25 -16.41 -21.37
N TYR A 204 1.08 -16.44 -20.06
CA TYR A 204 1.50 -17.54 -19.20
C TYR A 204 0.33 -18.42 -18.72
N VAL A 205 -0.91 -17.94 -18.77
CA VAL A 205 -2.09 -18.68 -18.29
C VAL A 205 -2.24 -20.01 -19.02
N ASP A 206 -2.03 -20.02 -20.34
CA ASP A 206 -2.12 -21.23 -21.16
C ASP A 206 -1.06 -22.30 -20.82
N GLN A 207 -0.01 -21.93 -20.08
CA GLN A 207 1.03 -22.87 -19.66
C GLN A 207 0.65 -23.62 -18.39
N ILE A 208 -0.26 -23.08 -17.58
CA ILE A 208 -0.72 -23.68 -16.32
C ILE A 208 -1.86 -24.68 -16.55
N GLU A 209 -2.66 -24.48 -17.61
CA GLU A 209 -3.83 -25.31 -17.92
C GLU A 209 -3.48 -26.58 -18.70
N LYS A 210 -2.23 -26.82 -19.03
CA LYS A 210 -1.73 -28.03 -19.73
C LYS A 210 -1.13 -29.03 -18.76
#